data_d5a5ee4d6cf294c480948c838c80e5a6
#
_entry.id   d5a5ee4d6cf294c480948c838c80e5a6
#
_cell.length_a   1.000
_cell.length_b   1.000
_cell.length_c   1.000
_cell.angle_alpha   90.00
_cell.angle_beta   90.00
_cell.angle_gamma   90.00
#
_symmetry.space_group_name_H-M   'P 1'
#
loop_
_entity.id
_entity.type
_entity.pdbx_description
1 polymer ?
#
loop_
_entity_poly.entity_id
_entity_poly.type
_entity_poly.pdbx_seq_one_letter_code
_entity_poly.pdbx_strand_id
1 'polypeptide(L)'
;ENPPVNNTSPTYYTVLGPAITLLREHPEDFMRHFLAAALTYDFHFHTFFPSVNDHHASRYTHALRYILEALDQSTNDPDCLDDVIDFLSQLGCDQRKYQLTAEQYQSLAAALRDTFALLLPYQWSTELNDALLTSFEHAINVMQSAAATKTTPPVYTGTVMEVLRFTRDIAIVRLQANPAIDYLPGQYLSVTTPQCPGTWRYLSPAIPANSDGYIEFHIRAVDHGYFSNQIVHNTHPGDQWTLSNPHGNLHISGERPVCMIARDMALAPMRCILLDMVQDSGHHPLVDIYYSTHYPGELIDAATLANLQAANPWLIAHICADEKTDPWWLHNAPELPPNLLLRHGNPLEIALADGCIHDREILVGGSPQIVQQAMENLPRLGVSRADIH
;
A
#
# COMPACT_ATOMS: atom_id res chain seq x y z
N GLU A 1 -0.95 -52.56 26.56
CA GLU A 1 -1.65 -51.32 26.11
C GLU A 1 -1.05 -50.15 26.87
N ASN A 2 -0.21 -49.35 26.17
CA ASN A 2 0.33 -48.10 26.67
C ASN A 2 -0.62 -46.97 26.32
N PRO A 3 -0.87 -46.00 27.24
CA PRO A 3 -1.69 -44.81 26.91
C PRO A 3 -0.96 -43.87 25.97
N PRO A 4 -1.68 -43.08 25.15
CA PRO A 4 -1.08 -42.18 24.19
C PRO A 4 -0.32 -41.03 24.89
N VAL A 5 0.93 -40.82 24.47
CA VAL A 5 1.77 -39.73 24.93
C VAL A 5 1.19 -38.43 24.32
N ASN A 6 0.59 -37.62 25.16
CA ASN A 6 0.23 -36.25 24.84
C ASN A 6 1.52 -35.42 24.63
N ASN A 7 1.89 -35.20 23.37
CA ASN A 7 2.92 -34.26 22.99
C ASN A 7 2.32 -32.80 23.03
N THR A 8 2.10 -32.28 24.23
CA THR A 8 2.02 -30.86 24.43
C THR A 8 3.46 -30.35 24.53
N SER A 9 3.96 -29.76 23.45
CA SER A 9 5.20 -28.99 23.50
C SER A 9 5.10 -28.00 24.66
N PRO A 10 6.13 -27.87 25.50
CA PRO A 10 6.11 -26.90 26.59
C PRO A 10 6.01 -25.53 25.98
N THR A 11 4.93 -24.81 26.28
CA THR A 11 4.81 -23.40 25.99
C THR A 11 5.87 -22.68 26.81
N TYR A 12 6.99 -22.37 26.20
CA TYR A 12 7.97 -21.46 26.81
C TYR A 12 7.28 -20.11 27.01
N TYR A 13 7.00 -19.77 28.25
CA TYR A 13 6.56 -18.42 28.61
C TYR A 13 7.74 -17.50 28.42
N THR A 14 7.75 -16.78 27.31
CA THR A 14 8.71 -15.72 27.07
C THR A 14 8.35 -14.49 27.91
N VAL A 15 9.34 -13.67 28.24
CA VAL A 15 9.12 -12.46 29.04
C VAL A 15 8.13 -11.50 28.35
N LEU A 16 8.17 -11.42 27.02
CA LEU A 16 7.26 -10.58 26.21
C LEU A 16 5.88 -11.23 25.96
N GLY A 17 5.69 -12.51 26.32
CA GLY A 17 4.47 -13.27 26.06
C GLY A 17 3.17 -12.57 26.49
N PRO A 18 3.07 -12.00 27.70
CA PRO A 18 1.86 -11.25 28.12
C PRO A 18 1.55 -10.04 27.23
N ALA A 19 2.58 -9.28 26.81
CA ALA A 19 2.42 -8.12 25.92
C ALA A 19 1.95 -8.55 24.52
N ILE A 20 2.55 -9.60 23.96
CA ILE A 20 2.18 -10.17 22.64
C ILE A 20 0.72 -10.66 22.67
N THR A 21 0.33 -11.35 23.75
CA THR A 21 -1.04 -11.84 23.93
C THR A 21 -2.04 -10.71 24.01
N LEU A 22 -1.75 -9.65 24.76
CA LEU A 22 -2.60 -8.46 24.87
C LEU A 22 -2.85 -7.83 23.49
N LEU A 23 -1.80 -7.62 22.68
CA LEU A 23 -1.91 -7.05 21.35
C LEU A 23 -2.74 -7.90 20.38
N ARG A 24 -2.71 -9.22 20.54
CA ARG A 24 -3.48 -10.16 19.74
C ARG A 24 -4.95 -10.20 20.11
N GLU A 25 -5.25 -10.20 21.41
CA GLU A 25 -6.60 -10.43 21.92
C GLU A 25 -7.41 -9.15 22.11
N HIS A 26 -6.74 -8.02 22.38
CA HIS A 26 -7.37 -6.74 22.69
C HIS A 26 -6.76 -5.55 21.93
N PRO A 27 -6.64 -5.61 20.58
CA PRO A 27 -5.96 -4.58 19.79
C PRO A 27 -6.62 -3.20 19.88
N GLU A 28 -7.94 -3.14 19.88
CA GLU A 28 -8.70 -1.88 19.94
C GLU A 28 -8.58 -1.19 21.28
N ASP A 29 -8.67 -1.98 22.35
CA ASP A 29 -8.55 -1.49 23.71
C ASP A 29 -7.14 -0.96 23.97
N PHE A 30 -6.12 -1.69 23.50
CA PHE A 30 -4.74 -1.25 23.54
C PHE A 30 -4.54 0.09 22.84
N MET A 31 -5.01 0.23 21.58
CA MET A 31 -4.84 1.46 20.81
C MET A 31 -5.55 2.65 21.43
N ARG A 32 -6.73 2.46 21.98
CA ARG A 32 -7.46 3.53 22.68
C ARG A 32 -6.66 4.09 23.86
N HIS A 33 -6.09 3.21 24.69
CA HIS A 33 -5.28 3.62 25.85
C HIS A 33 -3.94 4.19 25.42
N PHE A 34 -3.30 3.60 24.40
CA PHE A 34 -2.04 4.12 23.85
C PHE A 34 -2.19 5.55 23.33
N LEU A 35 -3.24 5.83 22.56
CA LEU A 35 -3.47 7.18 22.04
C LEU A 35 -3.73 8.19 23.17
N ALA A 36 -4.50 7.81 24.18
CA ALA A 36 -4.71 8.64 25.35
C ALA A 36 -3.37 8.92 26.07
N ALA A 37 -2.55 7.90 26.27
CA ALA A 37 -1.22 8.05 26.90
C ALA A 37 -0.28 8.92 26.04
N ALA A 38 -0.22 8.69 24.73
CA ALA A 38 0.63 9.46 23.82
C ALA A 38 0.32 10.95 23.88
N LEU A 39 -0.97 11.32 23.87
CA LEU A 39 -1.41 12.72 23.96
C LEU A 39 -1.04 13.41 25.30
N THR A 40 -0.81 12.65 26.35
CA THR A 40 -0.30 13.23 27.62
C THR A 40 1.16 13.61 27.55
N TYR A 41 1.95 12.93 26.70
CA TYR A 41 3.37 13.24 26.48
C TYR A 41 3.58 14.38 25.49
N ASP A 42 2.85 14.35 24.38
CA ASP A 42 2.88 15.41 23.36
C ASP A 42 1.52 15.51 22.66
N PHE A 43 0.86 16.65 22.82
CA PHE A 43 -0.44 16.91 22.19
C PHE A 43 -0.38 16.86 20.66
N HIS A 44 0.78 17.13 20.03
CA HIS A 44 0.95 17.06 18.59
C HIS A 44 0.71 15.67 18.01
N PHE A 45 0.73 14.61 18.82
CA PHE A 45 0.40 13.26 18.36
C PHE A 45 -1.03 13.11 17.82
N HIS A 46 -1.95 14.05 18.14
CA HIS A 46 -3.27 14.06 17.51
C HIS A 46 -3.21 14.24 15.98
N THR A 47 -2.16 14.87 15.44
CA THR A 47 -1.97 15.07 13.99
C THR A 47 -1.49 13.80 13.29
N PHE A 48 -0.83 12.88 14.01
CA PHE A 48 -0.34 11.62 13.46
C PHE A 48 -1.40 10.51 13.51
N PHE A 49 -2.38 10.64 14.42
CA PHE A 49 -3.46 9.67 14.63
C PHE A 49 -4.84 10.36 14.59
N PRO A 50 -5.22 10.99 13.46
CA PRO A 50 -6.40 11.86 13.41
C PRO A 50 -7.74 11.13 13.59
N SER A 51 -7.78 9.84 13.27
CA SER A 51 -8.93 8.98 13.57
C SER A 51 -8.50 7.52 13.58
N VAL A 52 -8.55 6.87 14.72
CA VAL A 52 -8.35 5.43 14.81
C VAL A 52 -9.73 4.78 14.79
N ASN A 53 -10.07 4.20 13.65
CA ASN A 53 -11.16 3.22 13.57
C ASN A 53 -10.59 1.82 13.80
N ASP A 54 -11.46 0.84 14.01
CA ASP A 54 -11.09 -0.55 14.35
C ASP A 54 -10.11 -1.18 13.36
N HIS A 55 -10.21 -0.85 12.07
CA HIS A 55 -9.27 -1.29 11.05
C HIS A 55 -7.85 -0.74 11.21
N HIS A 56 -7.71 0.52 11.62
CA HIS A 56 -6.41 1.13 11.85
C HIS A 56 -5.78 0.60 13.14
N ALA A 57 -6.58 0.44 14.20
CA ALA A 57 -6.13 -0.16 15.45
C ALA A 57 -5.52 -1.55 15.22
N SER A 58 -6.19 -2.40 14.47
CA SER A 58 -5.71 -3.74 14.13
C SER A 58 -4.37 -3.73 13.36
N ARG A 59 -4.16 -2.79 12.45
CA ARG A 59 -2.90 -2.71 11.69
C ARG A 59 -1.72 -2.28 12.55
N TYR A 60 -1.89 -1.27 13.40
CA TYR A 60 -0.81 -0.80 14.28
C TYR A 60 -0.42 -1.85 15.31
N THR A 61 -1.41 -2.47 15.95
CA THR A 61 -1.14 -3.53 16.95
C THR A 61 -0.54 -4.78 16.30
N HIS A 62 -0.93 -5.11 15.06
CA HIS A 62 -0.32 -6.20 14.31
C HIS A 62 1.16 -5.94 14.02
N ALA A 63 1.52 -4.74 13.57
CA ALA A 63 2.92 -4.34 13.34
C ALA A 63 3.74 -4.38 14.63
N LEU A 64 3.21 -3.81 15.72
CA LEU A 64 3.88 -3.82 17.01
C LEU A 64 4.06 -5.26 17.54
N ARG A 65 3.04 -6.11 17.41
CA ARG A 65 3.11 -7.53 17.78
C ARG A 65 4.18 -8.26 16.98
N TYR A 66 4.22 -8.06 15.65
CA TYR A 66 5.23 -8.66 14.79
C TYR A 66 6.65 -8.31 15.24
N ILE A 67 6.90 -7.03 15.57
CA ILE A 67 8.19 -6.57 16.08
C ILE A 67 8.55 -7.28 17.39
N LEU A 68 7.62 -7.35 18.35
CA LEU A 68 7.87 -7.98 19.63
C LEU A 68 8.07 -9.49 19.50
N GLU A 69 7.27 -10.18 18.68
CA GLU A 69 7.40 -11.62 18.40
C GLU A 69 8.76 -11.92 17.76
N ALA A 70 9.19 -11.14 16.77
CA ALA A 70 10.47 -11.35 16.10
C ALA A 70 11.67 -11.07 17.01
N LEU A 71 11.61 -10.02 17.83
CA LEU A 71 12.67 -9.72 18.81
C LEU A 71 12.73 -10.76 19.93
N ASP A 72 11.58 -11.30 20.33
CA ASP A 72 11.50 -12.37 21.32
C ASP A 72 12.06 -13.70 20.79
N GLN A 73 11.79 -14.03 19.53
CA GLN A 73 12.27 -15.23 18.85
C GLN A 73 13.75 -15.13 18.43
N SER A 74 14.28 -13.94 18.22
CA SER A 74 15.65 -13.70 17.73
C SER A 74 16.74 -14.28 18.64
N THR A 75 16.42 -14.57 19.90
CA THR A 75 17.30 -15.28 20.82
C THR A 75 17.53 -16.75 20.41
N ASN A 76 16.63 -17.33 19.58
CA ASN A 76 16.66 -18.71 19.16
C ASN A 76 16.82 -18.92 17.66
N ASP A 77 16.53 -17.90 16.85
CA ASP A 77 16.59 -17.94 15.38
C ASP A 77 17.13 -16.61 14.81
N PRO A 78 18.41 -16.56 14.41
CA PRO A 78 19.03 -15.36 13.85
C PRO A 78 18.40 -14.86 12.55
N ASP A 79 17.81 -15.74 11.72
CA ASP A 79 17.22 -15.35 10.42
C ASP A 79 15.97 -14.49 10.63
N CYS A 80 15.22 -14.71 11.72
CA CYS A 80 14.09 -13.85 12.10
C CYS A 80 14.53 -12.41 12.43
N LEU A 81 15.76 -12.20 12.84
CA LEU A 81 16.29 -10.88 13.18
C LEU A 81 16.51 -10.01 11.92
N ASP A 82 17.01 -10.63 10.86
CA ASP A 82 17.25 -9.92 9.59
C ASP A 82 15.94 -9.42 8.97
N ASP A 83 14.89 -10.23 8.98
CA ASP A 83 13.56 -9.84 8.48
C ASP A 83 12.96 -8.67 9.26
N VAL A 84 13.10 -8.67 10.60
CA VAL A 84 12.58 -7.57 11.41
C VAL A 84 13.42 -6.30 11.27
N ILE A 85 14.73 -6.41 11.10
CA ILE A 85 15.60 -5.25 10.82
C ILE A 85 15.23 -4.62 9.47
N ASP A 86 14.98 -5.41 8.44
CA ASP A 86 14.53 -4.92 7.14
C ASP A 86 13.17 -4.23 7.25
N PHE A 87 12.23 -4.85 7.95
CA PHE A 87 10.92 -4.25 8.21
C PHE A 87 11.02 -2.91 8.96
N LEU A 88 11.81 -2.86 10.04
CA LEU A 88 12.02 -1.64 10.82
C LEU A 88 12.74 -0.55 10.01
N SER A 89 13.69 -0.94 9.16
CA SER A 89 14.41 -0.02 8.28
C SER A 89 13.45 0.62 7.26
N GLN A 90 12.59 -0.16 6.64
CA GLN A 90 11.55 0.35 5.72
C GLN A 90 10.54 1.23 6.46
N LEU A 91 10.11 0.83 7.65
CA LEU A 91 9.19 1.61 8.48
C LEU A 91 9.82 2.96 8.89
N GLY A 92 11.10 2.97 9.27
CA GLY A 92 11.84 4.19 9.60
C GLY A 92 11.93 5.15 8.41
N CYS A 93 12.18 4.62 7.21
CA CYS A 93 12.18 5.40 5.98
C CYS A 93 10.79 5.98 5.65
N ASP A 94 9.71 5.20 5.81
CA ASP A 94 8.34 5.68 5.59
C ASP A 94 7.93 6.74 6.61
N GLN A 95 8.34 6.58 7.87
CA GLN A 95 7.99 7.52 8.93
C GLN A 95 8.71 8.88 8.86
N ARG A 96 9.71 9.05 7.98
CA ARG A 96 10.33 10.36 7.73
C ARG A 96 9.31 11.44 7.39
N LYS A 97 8.20 11.08 6.77
CA LYS A 97 7.10 12.00 6.45
C LYS A 97 6.49 12.69 7.67
N TYR A 98 6.57 12.09 8.84
CA TYR A 98 6.08 12.67 10.09
C TYR A 98 7.10 13.62 10.74
N GLN A 99 8.37 13.57 10.34
CA GLN A 99 9.46 14.40 10.86
C GLN A 99 9.57 14.37 12.40
N LEU A 100 9.37 13.17 12.98
CA LEU A 100 9.43 12.98 14.43
C LEU A 100 10.82 13.29 14.96
N THR A 101 10.88 14.05 16.05
CA THR A 101 12.12 14.31 16.80
C THR A 101 12.51 13.08 17.63
N ALA A 102 13.78 13.04 18.08
CA ALA A 102 14.24 11.98 18.99
C ALA A 102 13.43 11.97 20.30
N GLU A 103 13.06 13.15 20.83
CA GLU A 103 12.22 13.27 22.02
C GLU A 103 10.82 12.70 21.81
N GLN A 104 10.25 12.91 20.63
CA GLN A 104 8.93 12.36 20.27
C GLN A 104 8.96 10.82 20.16
N TYR A 105 10.03 10.24 19.62
CA TYR A 105 10.22 8.77 19.65
C TYR A 105 10.28 8.24 21.09
N GLN A 106 11.00 8.91 21.98
CA GLN A 106 11.06 8.53 23.41
C GLN A 106 9.68 8.66 24.07
N SER A 107 8.94 9.70 23.76
CA SER A 107 7.58 9.90 24.26
C SER A 107 6.62 8.80 23.81
N LEU A 108 6.72 8.36 22.55
CA LEU A 108 5.93 7.22 22.06
C LEU A 108 6.31 5.90 22.76
N ALA A 109 7.60 5.66 22.97
CA ALA A 109 8.06 4.48 23.73
C ALA A 109 7.56 4.49 25.18
N ALA A 110 7.59 5.65 25.83
CA ALA A 110 7.04 5.82 27.17
C ALA A 110 5.52 5.59 27.22
N ALA A 111 4.79 6.12 26.24
CA ALA A 111 3.34 5.90 26.12
C ALA A 111 2.98 4.43 25.88
N LEU A 112 3.76 3.71 25.06
CA LEU A 112 3.61 2.26 24.86
C LEU A 112 3.83 1.51 26.18
N ARG A 113 4.93 1.79 26.88
CA ARG A 113 5.24 1.19 28.19
C ARG A 113 4.11 1.41 29.19
N ASP A 114 3.63 2.65 29.33
CA ASP A 114 2.58 2.99 30.28
C ASP A 114 1.26 2.29 29.94
N THR A 115 0.97 2.12 28.66
CA THR A 115 -0.21 1.38 28.20
C THR A 115 -0.12 -0.09 28.57
N PHE A 116 1.03 -0.74 28.36
CA PHE A 116 1.24 -2.12 28.78
C PHE A 116 1.13 -2.27 30.30
N ALA A 117 1.73 -1.35 31.07
CA ALA A 117 1.65 -1.37 32.53
C ALA A 117 0.19 -1.22 33.03
N LEU A 118 -0.59 -0.36 32.36
CA LEU A 118 -2.00 -0.17 32.72
C LEU A 118 -2.86 -1.40 32.43
N LEU A 119 -2.64 -2.03 31.29
CA LEU A 119 -3.49 -3.15 30.81
C LEU A 119 -3.03 -4.54 31.28
N LEU A 120 -1.83 -4.64 31.85
CA LEU A 120 -1.27 -5.88 32.39
C LEU A 120 -0.96 -5.79 33.89
N PRO A 121 -1.86 -5.30 34.76
CA PRO A 121 -1.51 -4.99 36.14
C PRO A 121 -1.04 -6.22 36.96
N TYR A 122 -1.48 -7.42 36.60
CA TYR A 122 -1.11 -8.65 37.30
C TYR A 122 0.12 -9.34 36.72
N GLN A 123 0.45 -9.07 35.45
CA GLN A 123 1.62 -9.63 34.76
C GLN A 123 2.79 -8.65 34.70
N TRP A 124 2.57 -7.40 35.11
CA TRP A 124 3.60 -6.38 35.10
C TRP A 124 4.74 -6.70 36.06
N SER A 125 5.95 -6.75 35.56
CA SER A 125 7.16 -7.01 36.35
C SER A 125 8.30 -6.10 35.86
N THR A 126 9.35 -5.99 36.65
CA THR A 126 10.58 -5.29 36.23
C THR A 126 11.18 -5.92 34.98
N GLU A 127 11.16 -7.26 34.90
CA GLU A 127 11.69 -7.99 33.74
C GLU A 127 10.90 -7.69 32.47
N LEU A 128 9.57 -7.65 32.54
CA LEU A 128 8.71 -7.29 31.40
C LEU A 128 8.93 -5.83 31.00
N ASN A 129 8.99 -4.91 31.97
CA ASN A 129 9.28 -3.50 31.70
C ASN A 129 10.62 -3.33 30.96
N ASP A 130 11.68 -3.97 31.47
CA ASP A 130 13.03 -3.83 30.89
C ASP A 130 13.12 -4.48 29.51
N ALA A 131 12.46 -5.61 29.29
CA ALA A 131 12.39 -6.26 27.99
C ALA A 131 11.64 -5.41 26.96
N LEU A 132 10.52 -4.79 27.33
CA LEU A 132 9.77 -3.87 26.45
C LEU A 132 10.60 -2.64 26.11
N LEU A 133 11.21 -1.99 27.09
CA LEU A 133 12.05 -0.79 26.86
C LEU A 133 13.24 -1.10 25.96
N THR A 134 13.92 -2.23 26.17
CA THR A 134 15.03 -2.68 25.32
C THR A 134 14.56 -2.93 23.89
N SER A 135 13.39 -3.55 23.71
CA SER A 135 12.79 -3.81 22.39
C SER A 135 12.44 -2.51 21.66
N PHE A 136 11.85 -1.54 22.38
CA PHE A 136 11.50 -0.24 21.79
C PHE A 136 12.75 0.56 21.43
N GLU A 137 13.75 0.59 22.29
CA GLU A 137 15.03 1.25 22.01
C GLU A 137 15.71 0.65 20.78
N HIS A 138 15.77 -0.67 20.68
CA HIS A 138 16.32 -1.35 19.52
C HIS A 138 15.56 -0.99 18.23
N ALA A 139 14.22 -1.07 18.25
CA ALA A 139 13.39 -0.71 17.11
C ALA A 139 13.59 0.74 16.68
N ILE A 140 13.58 1.69 17.61
CA ILE A 140 13.80 3.12 17.34
C ILE A 140 15.20 3.34 16.74
N ASN A 141 16.24 2.71 17.28
CA ASN A 141 17.60 2.85 16.77
C ASN A 141 17.74 2.36 15.33
N VAL A 142 17.14 1.22 14.98
CA VAL A 142 17.13 0.69 13.62
C VAL A 142 16.38 1.65 12.68
N MET A 143 15.19 2.10 13.07
CA MET A 143 14.38 3.03 12.28
C MET A 143 15.09 4.36 12.03
N GLN A 144 15.66 4.97 13.06
CA GLN A 144 16.38 6.24 12.96
C GLN A 144 17.68 6.11 12.15
N SER A 145 18.42 5.01 12.32
CA SER A 145 19.63 4.73 11.54
C SER A 145 19.32 4.61 10.06
N ALA A 146 18.28 3.85 9.70
CA ALA A 146 17.84 3.72 8.31
C ALA A 146 17.35 5.06 7.73
N ALA A 147 16.56 5.81 8.48
CA ALA A 147 16.10 7.14 8.06
C ALA A 147 17.26 8.12 7.81
N ALA A 148 18.30 8.08 8.64
CA ALA A 148 19.47 8.96 8.53
C ALA A 148 20.34 8.68 7.29
N THR A 149 20.24 7.49 6.69
CA THR A 149 20.97 7.17 5.43
C THR A 149 20.39 7.88 4.21
N LYS A 150 19.17 8.39 4.30
CA LYS A 150 18.47 9.01 3.16
C LYS A 150 18.86 10.47 3.01
N THR A 151 19.27 10.84 1.80
CA THR A 151 19.65 12.21 1.42
C THR A 151 18.51 13.02 0.80
N THR A 152 17.41 12.36 0.43
CA THR A 152 16.22 13.03 -0.12
C THR A 152 15.46 13.82 0.94
N PRO A 153 14.68 14.83 0.57
CA PRO A 153 13.79 15.51 1.51
C PRO A 153 12.85 14.51 2.24
N PRO A 154 12.47 14.77 3.50
CA PRO A 154 11.52 13.89 4.19
C PRO A 154 10.13 13.89 3.54
N VAL A 155 9.71 15.03 2.98
CA VAL A 155 8.47 15.22 2.23
C VAL A 155 8.70 16.18 1.06
N TYR A 156 7.79 16.12 0.10
CA TYR A 156 7.73 16.99 -1.06
C TYR A 156 6.39 17.74 -1.07
N THR A 157 6.37 18.91 -1.69
CA THR A 157 5.13 19.66 -1.95
C THR A 157 4.76 19.52 -3.43
N GLY A 158 3.54 19.08 -3.70
CA GLY A 158 2.97 19.04 -5.04
C GLY A 158 1.82 20.04 -5.16
N THR A 159 1.89 20.93 -6.13
CA THR A 159 0.78 21.85 -6.44
C THR A 159 -0.15 21.22 -7.45
N VAL A 160 -1.45 21.17 -7.14
CA VAL A 160 -2.48 20.69 -8.08
C VAL A 160 -2.56 21.65 -9.26
N MET A 161 -2.29 21.14 -10.44
CA MET A 161 -2.34 21.91 -11.70
C MET A 161 -3.67 21.72 -12.39
N GLU A 162 -4.23 20.52 -12.36
CA GLU A 162 -5.46 20.18 -13.05
C GLU A 162 -6.23 19.09 -12.31
N VAL A 163 -7.56 19.16 -12.34
CA VAL A 163 -8.46 18.12 -11.84
C VAL A 163 -9.48 17.80 -12.93
N LEU A 164 -9.42 16.59 -13.48
CA LEU A 164 -10.36 16.10 -14.47
C LEU A 164 -11.34 15.13 -13.78
N ARG A 165 -12.60 15.53 -13.66
CA ARG A 165 -13.66 14.69 -13.11
C ARG A 165 -14.32 13.90 -14.24
N PHE A 166 -13.95 12.63 -14.35
CA PHE A 166 -14.45 11.76 -15.41
C PHE A 166 -15.88 11.29 -15.15
N THR A 167 -16.15 10.90 -13.92
CA THR A 167 -17.49 10.57 -13.44
C THR A 167 -17.71 11.28 -12.10
N ARG A 168 -18.89 11.11 -11.50
CA ARG A 168 -19.13 11.64 -10.15
C ARG A 168 -18.16 11.07 -9.10
N ASP A 169 -17.65 9.86 -9.34
CA ASP A 169 -16.84 9.10 -8.37
C ASP A 169 -15.37 8.94 -8.80
N ILE A 170 -14.98 9.40 -10.00
CA ILE A 170 -13.62 9.24 -10.52
C ILE A 170 -13.04 10.60 -10.94
N ALA A 171 -11.86 10.89 -10.43
CA ALA A 171 -11.07 12.04 -10.81
C ALA A 171 -9.63 11.67 -11.14
N ILE A 172 -9.06 12.37 -12.12
CA ILE A 172 -7.63 12.39 -12.41
C ILE A 172 -7.10 13.72 -11.87
N VAL A 173 -6.10 13.65 -11.01
CA VAL A 173 -5.44 14.82 -10.42
C VAL A 173 -4.01 14.88 -10.92
N ARG A 174 -3.65 16.00 -11.53
CA ARG A 174 -2.29 16.29 -12.00
C ARG A 174 -1.64 17.30 -11.09
N LEU A 175 -0.48 16.94 -10.56
CA LEU A 175 0.34 17.74 -9.66
C LEU A 175 1.65 18.12 -10.35
N GLN A 176 2.24 19.22 -9.88
CA GLN A 176 3.64 19.52 -10.13
C GLN A 176 4.38 19.58 -8.79
N ALA A 177 5.29 18.63 -8.58
CA ALA A 177 6.14 18.57 -7.39
C ALA A 177 7.40 19.42 -7.59
N ASN A 178 7.79 20.17 -6.55
CA ASN A 178 9.02 20.93 -6.53
C ASN A 178 9.74 20.74 -5.16
N PRO A 179 10.93 20.11 -5.12
CA PRO A 179 11.65 19.53 -6.27
C PRO A 179 10.90 18.32 -6.88
N ALA A 180 11.27 17.95 -8.11
CA ALA A 180 10.74 16.75 -8.77
C ALA A 180 11.03 15.50 -7.92
N ILE A 181 10.11 14.55 -7.91
CA ILE A 181 10.25 13.29 -7.20
C ILE A 181 10.73 12.24 -8.18
N ASP A 182 11.84 11.60 -7.85
CA ASP A 182 12.39 10.48 -8.61
C ASP A 182 11.79 9.17 -8.07
N TYR A 183 10.81 8.61 -8.77
CA TYR A 183 10.19 7.32 -8.47
C TYR A 183 10.30 6.38 -9.66
N LEU A 184 10.37 5.09 -9.37
CA LEU A 184 10.32 4.06 -10.38
C LEU A 184 8.87 3.73 -10.75
N PRO A 185 8.59 3.37 -12.02
CA PRO A 185 7.27 2.90 -12.43
C PRO A 185 6.79 1.73 -11.56
N GLY A 186 5.54 1.78 -11.10
CA GLY A 186 4.97 0.79 -10.19
C GLY A 186 5.09 1.13 -8.71
N GLN A 187 5.93 2.10 -8.33
CA GLN A 187 6.00 2.59 -6.95
C GLN A 187 4.77 3.43 -6.58
N TYR A 188 4.57 3.65 -5.29
CA TYR A 188 3.53 4.50 -4.73
C TYR A 188 4.10 5.54 -3.76
N LEU A 189 3.35 6.59 -3.51
CA LEU A 189 3.66 7.66 -2.56
C LEU A 189 2.59 7.70 -1.47
N SER A 190 2.99 8.03 -0.23
CA SER A 190 2.03 8.46 0.78
C SER A 190 1.66 9.92 0.52
N VAL A 191 0.38 10.23 0.54
CA VAL A 191 -0.15 11.56 0.24
C VAL A 191 -1.07 12.03 1.36
N THR A 192 -0.92 13.29 1.76
CA THR A 192 -1.89 14.01 2.58
C THR A 192 -2.24 15.33 1.91
N THR A 193 -3.45 15.83 2.17
CA THR A 193 -4.01 16.98 1.47
C THR A 193 -4.62 17.97 2.43
N PRO A 194 -4.82 19.24 2.03
CA PRO A 194 -5.47 20.25 2.88
C PRO A 194 -6.89 19.86 3.31
N GLN A 195 -7.59 19.07 2.48
CA GLN A 195 -8.95 18.60 2.78
C GLN A 195 -8.98 17.49 3.86
N CYS A 196 -7.84 16.80 4.04
CA CYS A 196 -7.70 15.70 4.99
C CYS A 196 -6.38 15.79 5.76
N PRO A 197 -6.17 16.86 6.53
CA PRO A 197 -4.89 17.09 7.21
C PRO A 197 -4.57 15.93 8.16
N GLY A 198 -3.31 15.48 8.14
CA GLY A 198 -2.82 14.38 8.97
C GLY A 198 -3.28 12.98 8.53
N THR A 199 -4.17 12.88 7.54
CA THR A 199 -4.58 11.59 6.97
C THR A 199 -3.73 11.27 5.75
N TRP A 200 -2.93 10.21 5.84
CA TRP A 200 -2.07 9.75 4.76
C TRP A 200 -2.69 8.55 4.04
N ARG A 201 -2.63 8.57 2.71
CA ARG A 201 -3.06 7.45 1.85
C ARG A 201 -2.03 7.18 0.78
N TYR A 202 -1.91 5.92 0.41
CA TYR A 202 -1.04 5.49 -0.67
C TYR A 202 -1.71 5.71 -2.02
N LEU A 203 -1.03 6.42 -2.91
CA LEU A 203 -1.44 6.64 -4.29
C LEU A 203 -0.28 6.28 -5.23
N SER A 204 -0.58 5.55 -6.29
CA SER A 204 0.40 5.19 -7.31
C SER A 204 0.36 6.20 -8.46
N PRO A 205 1.50 6.76 -8.88
CA PRO A 205 1.58 7.57 -10.08
C PRO A 205 1.16 6.80 -11.33
N ALA A 206 0.43 7.45 -12.21
CA ALA A 206 -0.03 6.89 -13.49
C ALA A 206 0.87 7.24 -14.67
N ILE A 207 1.88 8.08 -14.47
CA ILE A 207 2.89 8.49 -15.46
C ILE A 207 4.30 8.31 -14.88
N PRO A 208 5.32 8.07 -15.70
CA PRO A 208 6.72 8.01 -15.25
C PRO A 208 7.20 9.33 -14.64
N ALA A 209 8.18 9.22 -13.74
CA ALA A 209 8.87 10.38 -13.20
C ALA A 209 9.51 11.20 -14.33
N ASN A 210 9.50 12.52 -14.19
CA ASN A 210 10.02 13.45 -15.19
C ASN A 210 10.67 14.65 -14.52
N SER A 211 11.57 15.32 -15.24
CA SER A 211 12.33 16.47 -14.75
C SER A 211 11.47 17.68 -14.41
N ASP A 212 10.29 17.80 -15.01
CA ASP A 212 9.36 18.91 -14.77
C ASP A 212 8.54 18.70 -13.48
N GLY A 213 8.64 17.52 -12.87
CA GLY A 213 7.99 17.19 -11.61
C GLY A 213 6.49 16.90 -11.72
N TYR A 214 5.98 16.64 -12.93
CA TYR A 214 4.58 16.29 -13.11
C TYR A 214 4.28 14.88 -12.60
N ILE A 215 3.17 14.75 -11.87
CA ILE A 215 2.66 13.49 -11.34
C ILE A 215 1.17 13.45 -11.64
N GLU A 216 0.66 12.29 -12.02
CA GLU A 216 -0.77 12.07 -12.26
C GLU A 216 -1.27 10.95 -11.36
N PHE A 217 -2.36 11.20 -10.64
CA PHE A 217 -3.05 10.22 -9.81
C PHE A 217 -4.47 10.00 -10.30
N HIS A 218 -4.87 8.73 -10.38
CA HIS A 218 -6.24 8.32 -10.67
C HIS A 218 -6.92 7.91 -9.37
N ILE A 219 -8.03 8.54 -9.03
CA ILE A 219 -8.67 8.38 -7.74
C ILE A 219 -10.15 8.10 -7.92
N ARG A 220 -10.62 7.03 -7.26
CA ARG A 220 -12.03 6.69 -7.14
C ARG A 220 -12.51 6.99 -5.72
N ALA A 221 -13.59 7.74 -5.59
CA ALA A 221 -14.34 7.84 -4.35
C ALA A 221 -15.00 6.50 -4.04
N VAL A 222 -14.74 5.97 -2.86
CA VAL A 222 -15.33 4.70 -2.42
C VAL A 222 -16.38 4.97 -1.33
N ASP A 223 -17.38 4.12 -1.24
CA ASP A 223 -18.41 4.20 -0.22
C ASP A 223 -17.77 4.24 1.17
N HIS A 224 -18.20 5.20 2.00
CA HIS A 224 -17.65 5.45 3.34
C HIS A 224 -16.15 5.83 3.39
N GLY A 225 -15.49 6.01 2.25
CA GLY A 225 -14.09 6.44 2.17
C GLY A 225 -13.95 7.95 2.32
N TYR A 226 -13.72 8.47 3.52
CA TYR A 226 -13.62 9.91 3.76
C TYR A 226 -12.57 10.59 2.85
N PHE A 227 -11.32 10.06 2.83
CA PHE A 227 -10.22 10.66 2.06
C PHE A 227 -10.51 10.72 0.55
N SER A 228 -10.90 9.60 -0.06
CA SER A 228 -11.13 9.54 -1.51
C SER A 228 -12.30 10.44 -1.95
N ASN A 229 -13.37 10.51 -1.13
CA ASN A 229 -14.48 11.41 -1.39
C ASN A 229 -14.06 12.88 -1.31
N GLN A 230 -13.26 13.26 -0.29
CA GLN A 230 -12.74 14.63 -0.20
C GLN A 230 -11.89 14.98 -1.41
N ILE A 231 -11.02 14.08 -1.87
CA ILE A 231 -10.17 14.33 -3.04
C ILE A 231 -11.00 14.51 -4.31
N VAL A 232 -11.90 13.57 -4.61
CA VAL A 232 -12.68 13.61 -5.86
C VAL A 232 -13.58 14.82 -5.92
N HIS A 233 -14.18 15.24 -4.81
CA HIS A 233 -15.18 16.31 -4.82
C HIS A 233 -14.62 17.69 -4.49
N ASN A 234 -13.57 17.78 -3.68
CA ASN A 234 -13.12 19.05 -3.08
C ASN A 234 -11.69 19.46 -3.45
N THR A 235 -10.99 18.73 -4.34
CA THR A 235 -9.67 19.15 -4.83
C THR A 235 -9.83 20.19 -5.94
N HIS A 236 -9.01 21.25 -5.88
CA HIS A 236 -9.00 22.33 -6.87
C HIS A 236 -7.56 22.61 -7.33
N PRO A 237 -7.39 23.14 -8.56
CA PRO A 237 -6.11 23.70 -8.98
C PRO A 237 -5.61 24.75 -7.98
N GLY A 238 -4.32 24.68 -7.64
CA GLY A 238 -3.68 25.51 -6.63
C GLY A 238 -3.58 24.90 -5.25
N ASP A 239 -4.32 23.82 -4.94
CA ASP A 239 -4.16 23.09 -3.70
C ASP A 239 -2.75 22.53 -3.59
N GLN A 240 -2.17 22.54 -2.38
CA GLN A 240 -0.85 21.99 -2.13
C GLN A 240 -0.98 20.69 -1.36
N TRP A 241 -0.53 19.61 -1.98
CA TRP A 241 -0.47 18.28 -1.39
C TRP A 241 0.92 18.02 -0.83
N THR A 242 0.99 17.29 0.26
CA THR A 242 2.26 16.79 0.81
C THR A 242 2.44 15.33 0.42
N LEU A 243 3.61 15.03 -0.15
CA LEU A 243 3.95 13.74 -0.72
C LEU A 243 5.17 13.16 0.02
N SER A 244 5.15 11.86 0.30
CA SER A 244 6.31 11.16 0.86
C SER A 244 7.35 10.82 -0.22
N ASN A 245 8.46 10.23 0.21
CA ASN A 245 9.33 9.50 -0.70
C ASN A 245 8.61 8.28 -1.30
N PRO A 246 9.05 7.79 -2.48
CA PRO A 246 8.44 6.63 -3.11
C PRO A 246 8.72 5.33 -2.35
N HIS A 247 7.75 4.41 -2.41
CA HIS A 247 7.78 3.09 -1.79
C HIS A 247 7.31 2.03 -2.78
N GLY A 248 7.55 0.76 -2.42
CA GLY A 248 7.13 -0.38 -3.22
C GLY A 248 8.17 -0.81 -4.24
N ASN A 249 7.96 -2.02 -4.74
CA ASN A 249 8.89 -2.69 -5.65
C ASN A 249 8.15 -3.40 -6.81
N LEU A 250 6.93 -2.95 -7.15
CA LEU A 250 6.21 -3.50 -8.29
C LEU A 250 7.01 -3.19 -9.58
N HIS A 251 7.51 -4.23 -10.23
CA HIS A 251 8.29 -4.12 -11.45
C HIS A 251 8.14 -5.38 -12.30
N ILE A 252 8.60 -5.33 -13.54
CA ILE A 252 8.71 -6.47 -14.43
C ILE A 252 10.20 -6.76 -14.70
N SER A 253 10.57 -8.04 -14.83
CA SER A 253 11.97 -8.42 -15.13
C SER A 253 12.42 -8.00 -16.52
N GLY A 254 11.50 -7.87 -17.45
CA GLY A 254 11.77 -7.62 -18.87
C GLY A 254 12.22 -8.85 -19.67
N GLU A 255 12.37 -10.00 -19.04
CA GLU A 255 12.90 -11.21 -19.66
C GLU A 255 11.81 -12.15 -20.21
N ARG A 256 10.63 -12.12 -19.61
CA ARG A 256 9.50 -13.03 -19.94
C ARG A 256 8.25 -12.25 -20.32
N PRO A 257 7.32 -12.88 -21.07
CA PRO A 257 6.01 -12.30 -21.29
C PRO A 257 5.30 -11.95 -19.97
N VAL A 258 4.49 -10.91 -20.00
CA VAL A 258 3.82 -10.35 -18.81
C VAL A 258 2.30 -10.39 -19.02
N CYS A 259 1.57 -10.75 -17.97
CA CYS A 259 0.12 -10.57 -17.89
C CYS A 259 -0.17 -9.57 -16.77
N MET A 260 -0.81 -8.45 -17.12
CA MET A 260 -1.24 -7.45 -16.17
C MET A 260 -2.76 -7.54 -15.99
N ILE A 261 -3.21 -7.67 -14.75
CA ILE A 261 -4.64 -7.71 -14.39
C ILE A 261 -4.93 -6.52 -13.51
N ALA A 262 -5.58 -5.53 -14.09
CA ALA A 262 -5.86 -4.24 -13.47
C ALA A 262 -7.36 -4.05 -13.25
N ARG A 263 -7.76 -3.87 -12.00
CA ARG A 263 -9.14 -3.52 -11.64
C ARG A 263 -9.21 -2.05 -11.23
N ASP A 264 -10.11 -1.30 -11.85
CA ASP A 264 -10.36 0.11 -11.53
C ASP A 264 -9.07 0.95 -11.55
N MET A 265 -8.81 1.71 -10.49
CA MET A 265 -7.65 2.60 -10.38
C MET A 265 -6.32 1.87 -10.20
N ALA A 266 -6.32 0.55 -10.01
CA ALA A 266 -5.10 -0.24 -10.01
C ALA A 266 -4.42 -0.31 -11.40
N LEU A 267 -5.08 0.19 -12.44
CA LEU A 267 -4.43 0.44 -13.72
C LEU A 267 -3.30 1.47 -13.62
N ALA A 268 -3.39 2.47 -12.73
CA ALA A 268 -2.44 3.58 -12.66
C ALA A 268 -0.96 3.15 -12.59
N PRO A 269 -0.52 2.29 -11.65
CA PRO A 269 0.88 1.83 -11.62
C PRO A 269 1.26 1.00 -12.85
N MET A 270 0.36 0.22 -13.40
CA MET A 270 0.61 -0.57 -14.62
C MET A 270 0.71 0.33 -15.85
N ARG A 271 -0.14 1.35 -15.95
CA ARG A 271 -0.05 2.40 -16.98
C ARG A 271 1.29 3.13 -16.90
N CYS A 272 1.76 3.44 -15.70
CA CYS A 272 3.08 4.05 -15.50
C CYS A 272 4.19 3.15 -16.06
N ILE A 273 4.17 1.84 -15.78
CA ILE A 273 5.12 0.86 -16.31
C ILE A 273 5.05 0.81 -17.85
N LEU A 274 3.86 0.75 -18.44
CA LEU A 274 3.70 0.72 -19.90
C LEU A 274 4.24 1.99 -20.57
N LEU A 275 3.97 3.17 -19.98
CA LEU A 275 4.48 4.44 -20.51
C LEU A 275 5.99 4.56 -20.40
N ASP A 276 6.59 4.01 -19.35
CA ASP A 276 8.04 3.95 -19.20
C ASP A 276 8.66 3.04 -20.25
N MET A 277 8.08 1.85 -20.47
CA MET A 277 8.52 0.94 -21.54
C MET A 277 8.47 1.60 -22.93
N VAL A 278 7.47 2.41 -23.22
CA VAL A 278 7.40 3.14 -24.51
C VAL A 278 8.55 4.12 -24.70
N GLN A 279 9.09 4.68 -23.60
CA GLN A 279 10.23 5.62 -23.67
C GLN A 279 11.57 4.89 -23.87
N ASP A 280 11.64 3.62 -23.50
CA ASP A 280 12.82 2.80 -23.71
C ASP A 280 12.82 2.25 -25.16
N SER A 281 13.93 2.45 -25.88
CA SER A 281 14.11 1.93 -27.24
C SER A 281 14.59 0.47 -27.29
N GLY A 282 14.70 -0.20 -26.14
CA GLY A 282 15.17 -1.57 -26.00
C GLY A 282 14.19 -2.63 -26.48
N HIS A 283 14.56 -3.88 -26.26
CA HIS A 283 13.67 -5.02 -26.48
C HIS A 283 12.63 -5.10 -25.36
N HIS A 284 11.35 -5.23 -25.71
CA HIS A 284 10.27 -5.38 -24.75
C HIS A 284 9.69 -6.78 -24.76
N PRO A 285 9.34 -7.34 -23.59
CA PRO A 285 8.57 -8.57 -23.53
C PRO A 285 7.16 -8.34 -24.08
N LEU A 286 6.50 -9.41 -24.50
CA LEU A 286 5.07 -9.34 -24.82
C LEU A 286 4.27 -9.06 -23.56
N VAL A 287 3.36 -8.09 -23.62
CA VAL A 287 2.49 -7.70 -22.51
C VAL A 287 1.04 -7.84 -22.94
N ASP A 288 0.28 -8.63 -22.19
CA ASP A 288 -1.19 -8.61 -22.24
C ASP A 288 -1.71 -7.89 -20.99
N ILE A 289 -2.47 -6.82 -21.17
CA ILE A 289 -3.10 -6.10 -20.06
C ILE A 289 -4.61 -6.26 -20.10
N TYR A 290 -5.19 -6.75 -18.99
CA TYR A 290 -6.62 -6.90 -18.78
C TYR A 290 -7.10 -5.80 -17.84
N TYR A 291 -7.65 -4.74 -18.42
CA TYR A 291 -8.21 -3.61 -17.67
C TYR A 291 -9.70 -3.80 -17.46
N SER A 292 -10.15 -3.80 -16.23
CA SER A 292 -11.55 -4.08 -15.88
C SER A 292 -12.14 -3.05 -14.93
N THR A 293 -13.45 -2.81 -15.08
CA THR A 293 -14.26 -1.93 -14.23
C THR A 293 -15.64 -2.57 -13.98
N HIS A 294 -16.43 -1.98 -13.11
CA HIS A 294 -17.79 -2.48 -12.88
C HIS A 294 -18.69 -2.15 -14.04
N TYR A 295 -18.67 -0.90 -14.54
CA TYR A 295 -19.44 -0.44 -15.68
C TYR A 295 -18.54 -0.08 -16.86
N PRO A 296 -19.00 -0.24 -18.11
CA PRO A 296 -18.22 0.13 -19.30
C PRO A 296 -17.77 1.61 -19.30
N GLY A 297 -18.63 2.51 -18.86
CA GLY A 297 -18.34 3.96 -18.81
C GLY A 297 -17.31 4.39 -17.79
N GLU A 298 -16.84 3.47 -16.95
CA GLU A 298 -15.76 3.71 -15.99
C GLU A 298 -14.36 3.36 -16.54
N LEU A 299 -14.29 2.82 -17.78
CA LEU A 299 -13.03 2.49 -18.46
C LEU A 299 -12.32 3.75 -18.97
N ILE A 300 -11.91 4.62 -18.03
CA ILE A 300 -11.39 5.98 -18.31
C ILE A 300 -10.13 6.00 -19.18
N ASP A 301 -9.32 4.96 -19.14
CA ASP A 301 -8.06 4.83 -19.87
C ASP A 301 -8.15 3.93 -21.12
N ALA A 302 -9.32 3.50 -21.52
CA ALA A 302 -9.49 2.64 -22.69
C ALA A 302 -8.90 3.25 -23.96
N ALA A 303 -9.08 4.57 -24.17
CA ALA A 303 -8.49 5.30 -25.30
C ALA A 303 -6.96 5.32 -25.25
N THR A 304 -6.38 5.53 -24.08
CA THR A 304 -4.92 5.49 -23.88
C THR A 304 -4.37 4.10 -24.22
N LEU A 305 -4.99 3.05 -23.72
CA LEU A 305 -4.58 1.66 -23.99
C LEU A 305 -4.72 1.32 -25.50
N ALA A 306 -5.77 1.77 -26.15
CA ALA A 306 -5.96 1.59 -27.58
C ALA A 306 -4.85 2.26 -28.41
N ASN A 307 -4.48 3.48 -28.05
CA ASN A 307 -3.39 4.21 -28.71
C ASN A 307 -2.03 3.56 -28.45
N LEU A 308 -1.77 3.12 -27.24
CA LEU A 308 -0.53 2.41 -26.89
C LEU A 308 -0.41 1.09 -27.66
N GLN A 309 -1.47 0.29 -27.73
CA GLN A 309 -1.51 -0.94 -28.52
C GLN A 309 -1.25 -0.67 -30.00
N ALA A 310 -1.88 0.36 -30.58
CA ALA A 310 -1.71 0.67 -31.99
C ALA A 310 -0.27 1.07 -32.37
N ALA A 311 0.43 1.68 -31.42
CA ALA A 311 1.82 2.15 -31.61
C ALA A 311 2.87 1.11 -31.22
N ASN A 312 2.52 0.07 -30.45
CA ASN A 312 3.48 -0.85 -29.84
C ASN A 312 3.08 -2.32 -30.07
N PRO A 313 3.75 -3.04 -30.99
CA PRO A 313 3.41 -4.43 -31.35
C PRO A 313 3.58 -5.43 -30.19
N TRP A 314 4.33 -5.08 -29.14
CA TRP A 314 4.53 -5.93 -27.97
C TRP A 314 3.37 -5.85 -26.96
N LEU A 315 2.40 -4.92 -27.12
CA LEU A 315 1.29 -4.70 -26.20
C LEU A 315 -0.03 -5.15 -26.82
N ILE A 316 -0.79 -5.95 -26.07
CA ILE A 316 -2.18 -6.31 -26.35
C ILE A 316 -3.03 -5.86 -25.16
N ALA A 317 -4.03 -5.02 -25.45
CA ALA A 317 -4.94 -4.49 -24.45
C ALA A 317 -6.32 -5.16 -24.54
N HIS A 318 -6.81 -5.63 -23.41
CA HIS A 318 -8.13 -6.22 -23.23
C HIS A 318 -8.93 -5.33 -22.26
N ILE A 319 -10.13 -4.94 -22.65
CA ILE A 319 -11.03 -4.16 -21.77
C ILE A 319 -12.21 -5.05 -21.35
N CYS A 320 -12.53 -5.00 -20.06
CA CYS A 320 -13.55 -5.84 -19.45
C CYS A 320 -14.49 -5.01 -18.58
N ALA A 321 -15.74 -5.41 -18.49
CA ALA A 321 -16.69 -4.86 -17.52
C ALA A 321 -17.54 -5.97 -16.92
N ASP A 322 -17.97 -5.80 -15.65
CA ASP A 322 -18.89 -6.75 -15.04
C ASP A 322 -20.28 -6.61 -15.66
N GLU A 323 -20.76 -5.37 -15.78
CA GLU A 323 -22.06 -5.04 -16.32
C GLU A 323 -21.99 -4.78 -17.83
N LYS A 324 -23.10 -5.05 -18.53
CA LYS A 324 -23.20 -4.88 -19.99
C LYS A 324 -23.51 -3.44 -20.39
N THR A 325 -24.17 -2.70 -19.52
CA THR A 325 -24.67 -1.35 -19.79
C THR A 325 -24.38 -0.42 -18.63
N ASP A 326 -24.22 0.85 -18.96
CA ASP A 326 -24.03 1.88 -17.94
C ASP A 326 -25.33 2.19 -17.22
N PRO A 327 -25.26 2.51 -15.90
CA PRO A 327 -26.41 3.05 -15.19
C PRO A 327 -26.71 4.48 -15.66
N TRP A 328 -27.92 4.96 -15.38
CA TRP A 328 -28.40 6.27 -15.86
C TRP A 328 -27.50 7.45 -15.44
N TRP A 329 -26.77 7.33 -14.37
CA TRP A 329 -25.86 8.39 -13.87
C TRP A 329 -24.48 8.42 -14.55
N LEU A 330 -24.17 7.44 -15.42
CA LEU A 330 -22.97 7.39 -16.27
C LEU A 330 -23.27 7.80 -17.75
N HIS A 331 -24.31 8.58 -17.99
CA HIS A 331 -24.80 8.90 -19.34
C HIS A 331 -23.81 9.74 -20.21
N ASN A 332 -22.77 10.34 -19.62
CA ASN A 332 -21.73 11.11 -20.32
C ASN A 332 -20.41 10.34 -20.44
N ALA A 333 -20.42 9.02 -20.28
CA ALA A 333 -19.23 8.22 -20.43
C ALA A 333 -18.64 8.33 -21.86
N PRO A 334 -17.30 8.36 -22.00
CA PRO A 334 -16.68 8.40 -23.32
C PRO A 334 -17.00 7.11 -24.10
N GLU A 335 -17.11 7.24 -25.43
CA GLU A 335 -17.23 6.07 -26.31
C GLU A 335 -15.98 5.20 -26.23
N LEU A 336 -16.18 3.89 -26.21
CA LEU A 336 -15.07 2.94 -26.20
C LEU A 336 -14.38 2.92 -27.58
N PRO A 337 -13.04 2.81 -27.61
CA PRO A 337 -12.28 2.74 -28.85
C PRO A 337 -12.74 1.56 -29.73
N PRO A 338 -12.95 1.74 -31.04
CA PRO A 338 -13.45 0.69 -31.92
C PRO A 338 -12.47 -0.47 -32.13
N ASN A 339 -11.19 -0.27 -31.83
CA ASN A 339 -10.14 -1.27 -31.92
C ASN A 339 -9.97 -2.12 -30.66
N LEU A 340 -10.76 -1.88 -29.61
CA LEU A 340 -10.80 -2.69 -28.41
C LEU A 340 -12.19 -3.31 -28.25
N LEU A 341 -12.21 -4.64 -28.11
CA LEU A 341 -13.45 -5.38 -27.86
C LEU A 341 -13.75 -5.41 -26.36
N LEU A 342 -14.90 -4.85 -25.98
CA LEU A 342 -15.39 -4.99 -24.61
C LEU A 342 -15.82 -6.42 -24.33
N ARG A 343 -15.24 -7.01 -23.29
CA ARG A 343 -15.57 -8.35 -22.80
C ARG A 343 -16.28 -8.26 -21.45
N HIS A 344 -17.01 -9.29 -21.08
CA HIS A 344 -17.75 -9.32 -19.81
C HIS A 344 -17.30 -10.48 -18.96
N GLY A 345 -17.10 -10.22 -17.66
CA GLY A 345 -16.71 -11.22 -16.67
C GLY A 345 -15.41 -10.88 -15.94
N ASN A 346 -14.95 -11.82 -15.14
CA ASN A 346 -13.74 -11.69 -14.33
C ASN A 346 -12.49 -11.64 -15.23
N PRO A 347 -11.64 -10.60 -15.12
CA PRO A 347 -10.46 -10.46 -15.97
C PRO A 347 -9.44 -11.60 -15.80
N LEU A 348 -9.32 -12.18 -14.61
CA LEU A 348 -8.44 -13.33 -14.38
C LEU A 348 -8.94 -14.60 -15.13
N GLU A 349 -10.24 -14.85 -15.10
CA GLU A 349 -10.84 -15.98 -15.83
C GLU A 349 -10.72 -15.80 -17.35
N ILE A 350 -10.88 -14.55 -17.81
CA ILE A 350 -10.71 -14.19 -19.22
C ILE A 350 -9.26 -14.41 -19.65
N ALA A 351 -8.28 -13.95 -18.87
CA ALA A 351 -6.86 -14.13 -19.14
C ALA A 351 -6.46 -15.62 -19.14
N LEU A 352 -7.06 -16.41 -18.26
CA LEU A 352 -6.86 -17.86 -18.22
C LEU A 352 -7.40 -18.54 -19.49
N ALA A 353 -8.61 -18.18 -19.92
CA ALA A 353 -9.21 -18.69 -21.14
C ALA A 353 -8.42 -18.32 -22.41
N ASP A 354 -7.80 -17.14 -22.41
CA ASP A 354 -6.92 -16.67 -23.50
C ASP A 354 -5.53 -17.35 -23.48
N GLY A 355 -5.20 -18.12 -22.44
CA GLY A 355 -3.89 -18.76 -22.30
C GLY A 355 -2.78 -17.79 -21.88
N CYS A 356 -3.12 -16.63 -21.31
CA CYS A 356 -2.18 -15.57 -20.95
C CYS A 356 -1.68 -15.63 -19.49
N ILE A 357 -1.79 -16.77 -18.83
CA ILE A 357 -1.42 -16.93 -17.41
C ILE A 357 -0.14 -17.76 -17.25
N HIS A 358 0.04 -18.83 -18.04
CA HIS A 358 1.17 -19.73 -17.86
C HIS A 358 2.44 -19.19 -18.52
N ASP A 359 3.58 -19.47 -17.89
CA ASP A 359 4.93 -19.06 -18.35
C ASP A 359 5.11 -17.53 -18.46
N ARG A 360 4.41 -16.77 -17.61
CA ARG A 360 4.43 -15.30 -17.59
C ARG A 360 4.71 -14.76 -16.19
N GLU A 361 5.22 -13.56 -16.13
CA GLU A 361 5.10 -12.72 -14.94
C GLU A 361 3.68 -12.15 -14.85
N ILE A 362 3.08 -12.18 -13.67
CA ILE A 362 1.69 -11.74 -13.48
C ILE A 362 1.66 -10.60 -12.49
N LEU A 363 1.20 -9.43 -12.93
CA LEU A 363 0.93 -8.28 -12.08
C LEU A 363 -0.58 -8.21 -11.82
N VAL A 364 -0.96 -8.19 -10.54
CA VAL A 364 -2.37 -8.09 -10.14
C VAL A 364 -2.60 -6.86 -9.30
N GLY A 365 -3.52 -6.03 -9.72
CA GLY A 365 -3.93 -4.84 -8.98
C GLY A 365 -5.44 -4.73 -8.85
N GLY A 366 -5.91 -4.33 -7.68
CA GLY A 366 -7.32 -4.17 -7.37
C GLY A 366 -7.59 -4.03 -5.89
N SER A 367 -8.82 -4.30 -5.48
CA SER A 367 -9.16 -4.35 -4.05
C SER A 367 -8.39 -5.47 -3.34
N PRO A 368 -8.21 -5.40 -2.02
CA PRO A 368 -7.55 -6.46 -1.26
C PRO A 368 -8.15 -7.85 -1.51
N GLN A 369 -9.47 -7.95 -1.71
CA GLN A 369 -10.15 -9.20 -2.00
C GLN A 369 -9.74 -9.77 -3.36
N ILE A 370 -9.63 -8.94 -4.40
CA ILE A 370 -9.22 -9.35 -5.75
C ILE A 370 -7.78 -9.86 -5.72
N VAL A 371 -6.88 -9.12 -5.07
CA VAL A 371 -5.48 -9.52 -4.94
C VAL A 371 -5.37 -10.82 -4.15
N GLN A 372 -6.08 -10.96 -3.03
CA GLN A 372 -6.10 -12.19 -2.25
C GLN A 372 -6.61 -13.38 -3.05
N GLN A 373 -7.72 -13.23 -3.77
CA GLN A 373 -8.26 -14.29 -4.64
C GLN A 373 -7.26 -14.73 -5.72
N ALA A 374 -6.56 -13.77 -6.33
CA ALA A 374 -5.51 -14.08 -7.30
C ALA A 374 -4.35 -14.85 -6.65
N MET A 375 -3.87 -14.40 -5.49
CA MET A 375 -2.80 -15.06 -4.73
C MET A 375 -3.15 -16.47 -4.24
N GLU A 376 -4.43 -16.77 -4.08
CA GLU A 376 -4.91 -18.12 -3.71
C GLU A 376 -5.13 -19.01 -4.95
N ASN A 377 -5.67 -18.45 -6.03
CA ASN A 377 -6.08 -19.22 -7.22
C ASN A 377 -4.93 -19.48 -8.18
N LEU A 378 -4.07 -18.51 -8.46
CA LEU A 378 -2.97 -18.66 -9.42
C LEU A 378 -2.01 -19.80 -9.07
N PRO A 379 -1.57 -19.99 -7.81
CA PRO A 379 -0.75 -21.14 -7.46
C PRO A 379 -1.43 -22.49 -7.65
N ARG A 380 -2.76 -22.57 -7.47
CA ARG A 380 -3.55 -23.79 -7.75
C ARG A 380 -3.61 -24.13 -9.24
N LEU A 381 -3.42 -23.12 -10.09
CA LEU A 381 -3.32 -23.28 -11.54
C LEU A 381 -1.89 -23.54 -12.03
N GLY A 382 -0.93 -23.71 -11.11
CA GLY A 382 0.46 -24.03 -11.44
C GLY A 382 1.37 -22.82 -11.66
N VAL A 383 0.92 -21.62 -11.32
CA VAL A 383 1.75 -20.40 -11.38
C VAL A 383 2.64 -20.33 -10.13
N SER A 384 3.93 -20.09 -10.32
CA SER A 384 4.86 -19.88 -9.20
C SER A 384 4.50 -18.62 -8.43
N ARG A 385 4.54 -18.67 -7.10
CA ARG A 385 4.33 -17.46 -6.27
C ARG A 385 5.37 -16.38 -6.54
N ALA A 386 6.57 -16.76 -6.94
CA ALA A 386 7.63 -15.82 -7.31
C ALA A 386 7.32 -15.03 -8.61
N ASP A 387 6.37 -15.49 -9.41
CA ASP A 387 5.96 -14.86 -10.66
C ASP A 387 4.71 -13.97 -10.49
N ILE A 388 4.18 -13.83 -9.27
CA ILE A 388 2.96 -13.05 -8.96
C ILE A 388 3.37 -11.82 -8.14
N HIS A 389 3.04 -10.64 -8.66
CA HIS A 389 3.40 -9.34 -8.10
C HIS A 389 2.16 -8.48 -7.82
#